data_117ca0b060e9e2c1f85565f4ddbd010b
#
_entry.id   117ca0b060e9e2c1f85565f4ddbd010b
#
_cell.length_a   1.000
_cell.length_b   1.000
_cell.length_c   1.000
_cell.angle_alpha   90.00
_cell.angle_beta   90.00
_cell.angle_gamma   90.00
#
_symmetry.space_group_name_H-M   'P 1'
#
loop_
_entity.id
_entity.type
_entity.pdbx_description
1 polymer ?
#
loop_
_entity_poly.entity_id
_entity_poly.type
_entity_poly.pdbx_seq_one_letter_code
_entity_poly.pdbx_strand_id
1 'polypeptide(L)'
;MAKKLMKGAEAIGEAAIKAGCKLFFGYPITPQNEVPEYMSHRLPQIGGAFVQAESEVAASNMIYGAAGAGERVFTSSSSPGISLMQEGISYIAGSELPVVLVNIMRGGPGLGGILPSQGDYFQATKGGGHGDYRLLVLAPWSVQEAADLVQDAFDLADYYRNPVMVLGDGLIGQMMEPVEFKADRKPCKPLPPKTWATTGWKGDRPRAIINSLFLDPEVLERHNRTIAAKYEAMQRDEVRVTTYGTEKPYDVLVVAYGTVARVLTTAIEDLAAEGIHVAMVRPITLFPYPTQAVKAAAERARAVIVFELSTGQMVEDVRLAVEGRVPVHFHGRQGGMLITPEEAAERIRAVARHPEHEPEVAHA
;
A
#
# COMPACT_ATOMS: atom_id res chain seq x y z
N MET A 1 -20.19 -12.30 12.00
CA MET A 1 -20.31 -13.52 11.15
C MET A 1 -19.24 -14.52 11.56
N ALA A 2 -19.41 -15.82 11.21
CA ALA A 2 -18.32 -16.76 11.46
C ALA A 2 -17.09 -16.42 10.61
N LYS A 3 -15.90 -16.52 11.19
CA LYS A 3 -14.63 -16.39 10.47
C LYS A 3 -14.53 -17.49 9.41
N LYS A 4 -14.10 -17.13 8.20
CA LYS A 4 -13.86 -18.06 7.10
C LYS A 4 -12.36 -18.14 6.84
N LEU A 5 -11.81 -19.34 6.73
CA LEU A 5 -10.41 -19.52 6.30
C LEU A 5 -10.31 -19.17 4.81
N MET A 6 -9.45 -18.19 4.47
CA MET A 6 -9.29 -17.68 3.11
C MET A 6 -7.81 -17.42 2.82
N LYS A 7 -7.41 -17.60 1.56
CA LYS A 7 -6.15 -17.05 1.07
C LYS A 7 -6.22 -15.53 1.03
N GLY A 8 -5.09 -14.86 1.19
CA GLY A 8 -5.03 -13.40 1.13
C GLY A 8 -5.57 -12.84 -0.19
N ALA A 9 -5.21 -13.43 -1.32
CA ALA A 9 -5.71 -13.03 -2.63
C ALA A 9 -7.25 -13.15 -2.75
N GLU A 10 -7.84 -14.23 -2.23
CA GLU A 10 -9.31 -14.41 -2.19
C GLU A 10 -9.97 -13.40 -1.25
N ALA A 11 -9.36 -13.14 -0.10
CA ALA A 11 -9.87 -12.17 0.87
C ALA A 11 -9.85 -10.73 0.32
N ILE A 12 -8.83 -10.36 -0.44
CA ILE A 12 -8.74 -9.09 -1.18
C ILE A 12 -9.89 -8.97 -2.19
N GLY A 13 -10.14 -10.03 -2.99
CA GLY A 13 -11.22 -10.04 -3.96
C GLY A 13 -12.61 -9.94 -3.30
N GLU A 14 -12.87 -10.72 -2.24
CA GLU A 14 -14.14 -10.64 -1.52
C GLU A 14 -14.32 -9.30 -0.80
N ALA A 15 -13.24 -8.72 -0.26
CA ALA A 15 -13.26 -7.39 0.34
C ALA A 15 -13.68 -6.30 -0.66
N ALA A 16 -13.19 -6.37 -1.89
CA ALA A 16 -13.60 -5.46 -2.97
C ALA A 16 -15.10 -5.60 -3.26
N ILE A 17 -15.60 -6.83 -3.35
CA ILE A 17 -17.04 -7.10 -3.54
C ILE A 17 -17.86 -6.55 -2.36
N LYS A 18 -17.42 -6.77 -1.12
CA LYS A 18 -18.08 -6.24 0.09
C LYS A 18 -18.06 -4.72 0.17
N ALA A 19 -17.05 -4.09 -0.42
CA ALA A 19 -17.01 -2.64 -0.60
C ALA A 19 -17.92 -2.13 -1.73
N GLY A 20 -18.69 -3.01 -2.40
CA GLY A 20 -19.62 -2.63 -3.47
C GLY A 20 -18.96 -2.53 -4.86
N CYS A 21 -17.74 -3.03 -5.02
CA CYS A 21 -17.10 -3.14 -6.32
C CYS A 21 -17.79 -4.22 -7.17
N LYS A 22 -18.17 -3.85 -8.38
CA LYS A 22 -18.81 -4.75 -9.35
C LYS A 22 -18.01 -4.91 -10.65
N LEU A 23 -16.90 -4.19 -10.79
CA LEU A 23 -16.10 -4.16 -12.01
C LEU A 23 -14.66 -4.49 -11.71
N PHE A 24 -14.10 -5.45 -12.42
CA PHE A 24 -12.69 -5.80 -12.40
C PHE A 24 -12.15 -5.86 -13.82
N PHE A 25 -11.06 -5.16 -14.05
CA PHE A 25 -10.31 -5.20 -15.29
C PHE A 25 -8.83 -5.45 -14.95
N GLY A 26 -8.24 -6.52 -15.48
CA GLY A 26 -6.87 -6.86 -15.12
C GLY A 26 -6.23 -7.81 -16.12
N TYR A 27 -4.93 -8.01 -15.95
CA TYR A 27 -4.13 -8.96 -16.71
C TYR A 27 -3.45 -9.93 -15.72
N PRO A 28 -3.44 -11.24 -15.98
CA PRO A 28 -2.86 -12.22 -15.06
C PRO A 28 -1.33 -12.08 -14.98
N ILE A 29 -0.82 -12.03 -13.76
CA ILE A 29 0.61 -11.98 -13.46
C ILE A 29 0.88 -12.59 -12.08
N THR A 30 1.88 -13.46 -11.98
CA THR A 30 2.32 -14.08 -10.72
C THR A 30 3.03 -13.03 -9.83
N PRO A 31 2.77 -12.99 -8.49
CA PRO A 31 2.04 -13.98 -7.67
C PRO A 31 0.59 -13.60 -7.29
N GLN A 32 -0.10 -12.78 -8.08
CA GLN A 32 -1.45 -12.30 -7.75
C GLN A 32 -2.58 -12.99 -8.53
N ASN A 33 -2.29 -14.05 -9.30
CA ASN A 33 -3.25 -14.71 -10.20
C ASN A 33 -4.55 -15.14 -9.54
N GLU A 34 -4.53 -15.50 -8.27
CA GLU A 34 -5.71 -15.90 -7.51
C GLU A 34 -6.71 -14.74 -7.29
N VAL A 35 -6.26 -13.48 -7.37
CA VAL A 35 -7.18 -12.33 -7.29
C VAL A 35 -8.10 -12.27 -8.52
N PRO A 36 -7.60 -12.19 -9.78
CA PRO A 36 -8.47 -12.23 -10.94
C PRO A 36 -9.23 -13.54 -11.09
N GLU A 37 -8.67 -14.68 -10.69
CA GLU A 37 -9.37 -15.95 -10.67
C GLU A 37 -10.60 -15.88 -9.75
N TYR A 38 -10.44 -15.41 -8.51
CA TYR A 38 -11.54 -15.21 -7.58
C TYR A 38 -12.58 -14.25 -8.13
N MET A 39 -12.15 -13.11 -8.69
CA MET A 39 -13.06 -12.10 -9.25
C MET A 39 -13.82 -12.61 -10.47
N SER A 40 -13.19 -13.42 -11.34
CA SER A 40 -13.83 -14.02 -12.52
C SER A 40 -15.00 -14.94 -12.15
N HIS A 41 -14.86 -15.63 -11.02
CA HIS A 41 -15.90 -16.53 -10.50
C HIS A 41 -17.00 -15.75 -9.77
N ARG A 42 -16.66 -14.76 -8.96
CA ARG A 42 -17.58 -14.10 -8.04
C ARG A 42 -18.39 -12.97 -8.67
N LEU A 43 -17.78 -12.14 -9.53
CA LEU A 43 -18.47 -10.98 -10.10
C LEU A 43 -19.74 -11.34 -10.91
N PRO A 44 -19.74 -12.37 -11.78
CA PRO A 44 -20.97 -12.78 -12.49
C PRO A 44 -22.11 -13.17 -11.55
N GLN A 45 -21.81 -13.76 -10.38
CA GLN A 45 -22.81 -14.19 -9.40
C GLN A 45 -23.55 -13.01 -8.75
N ILE A 46 -22.97 -11.81 -8.76
CA ILE A 46 -23.56 -10.60 -8.17
C ILE A 46 -23.99 -9.57 -9.23
N GLY A 47 -24.03 -9.97 -10.51
CA GLY A 47 -24.36 -9.07 -11.61
C GLY A 47 -23.28 -8.05 -11.91
N GLY A 48 -22.02 -8.33 -11.58
CA GLY A 48 -20.84 -7.56 -11.91
C GLY A 48 -20.20 -8.02 -13.22
N ALA A 49 -19.14 -7.35 -13.66
CA ALA A 49 -18.37 -7.68 -14.85
C ALA A 49 -16.89 -7.90 -14.53
N PHE A 50 -16.35 -8.97 -15.08
CA PHE A 50 -14.93 -9.30 -15.09
C PHE A 50 -14.44 -9.28 -16.55
N VAL A 51 -13.33 -8.58 -16.80
CA VAL A 51 -12.68 -8.59 -18.10
C VAL A 51 -11.19 -8.83 -17.92
N GLN A 52 -10.69 -9.89 -18.53
CA GLN A 52 -9.25 -10.06 -18.72
C GLN A 52 -8.81 -9.24 -19.92
N ALA A 53 -8.07 -8.17 -19.66
CA ALA A 53 -7.50 -7.32 -20.70
C ALA A 53 -6.35 -8.04 -21.42
N GLU A 54 -5.97 -7.57 -22.60
CA GLU A 54 -4.82 -8.07 -23.35
C GLU A 54 -3.47 -7.61 -22.78
N SER A 55 -3.47 -6.62 -21.91
CA SER A 55 -2.29 -6.08 -21.21
C SER A 55 -2.68 -5.24 -20.00
N GLU A 56 -1.71 -4.95 -19.14
CA GLU A 56 -1.90 -4.03 -18.02
C GLU A 56 -2.18 -2.60 -18.49
N VAL A 57 -1.62 -2.18 -19.64
CA VAL A 57 -1.91 -0.88 -20.26
C VAL A 57 -3.39 -0.79 -20.63
N ALA A 58 -3.94 -1.82 -21.27
CA ALA A 58 -5.37 -1.89 -21.60
C ALA A 58 -6.22 -1.89 -20.31
N ALA A 59 -5.84 -2.68 -19.30
CA ALA A 59 -6.53 -2.72 -18.02
C ALA A 59 -6.59 -1.33 -17.37
N SER A 60 -5.50 -0.55 -17.40
CA SER A 60 -5.44 0.81 -16.84
C SER A 60 -6.42 1.76 -17.53
N ASN A 61 -6.59 1.65 -18.86
CA ASN A 61 -7.56 2.44 -19.61
C ASN A 61 -9.02 2.01 -19.36
N MET A 62 -9.26 0.71 -19.17
CA MET A 62 -10.59 0.19 -18.82
C MET A 62 -11.03 0.68 -17.44
N ILE A 63 -10.15 0.63 -16.42
CA ILE A 63 -10.47 1.16 -15.08
C ILE A 63 -10.67 2.68 -15.11
N TYR A 64 -9.92 3.41 -15.92
CA TYR A 64 -10.12 4.85 -16.15
C TYR A 64 -11.56 5.13 -16.64
N GLY A 65 -12.01 4.42 -17.69
CA GLY A 65 -13.34 4.57 -18.24
C GLY A 65 -14.45 4.22 -17.24
N ALA A 66 -14.31 3.08 -16.53
CA ALA A 66 -15.27 2.64 -15.54
C ALA A 66 -15.37 3.60 -14.33
N ALA A 67 -14.24 4.07 -13.81
CA ALA A 67 -14.21 5.08 -12.77
C ALA A 67 -14.83 6.39 -13.23
N GLY A 68 -14.55 6.83 -14.49
CA GLY A 68 -15.16 8.01 -15.10
C GLY A 68 -16.69 7.91 -15.21
N ALA A 69 -17.24 6.72 -15.38
CA ALA A 69 -18.68 6.46 -15.33
C ALA A 69 -19.26 6.46 -13.89
N GLY A 70 -18.43 6.60 -12.87
CA GLY A 70 -18.86 6.68 -11.48
C GLY A 70 -18.92 5.34 -10.75
N GLU A 71 -18.49 4.25 -11.36
CA GLU A 71 -18.50 2.93 -10.75
C GLU A 71 -17.31 2.74 -9.78
N ARG A 72 -17.49 1.91 -8.76
CA ARG A 72 -16.38 1.35 -7.99
C ARG A 72 -15.69 0.29 -8.82
N VAL A 73 -14.44 0.51 -9.16
CA VAL A 73 -13.64 -0.37 -10.01
C VAL A 73 -12.33 -0.74 -9.30
N PHE A 74 -11.88 -1.95 -9.60
CA PHE A 74 -10.73 -2.57 -8.98
C PHE A 74 -9.83 -3.20 -10.03
N THR A 75 -8.53 -3.10 -9.85
CA THR A 75 -7.54 -3.91 -10.54
C THR A 75 -6.47 -4.39 -9.58
N SER A 76 -5.87 -5.51 -9.92
CA SER A 76 -4.70 -6.05 -9.22
C SER A 76 -3.61 -6.41 -10.23
N SER A 77 -2.37 -6.23 -9.82
CA SER A 77 -1.20 -6.61 -10.60
C SER A 77 -0.01 -6.92 -9.69
N SER A 78 1.14 -7.13 -10.28
CA SER A 78 2.42 -7.32 -9.58
C SER A 78 3.47 -6.45 -10.25
N SER A 79 4.38 -5.94 -9.50
CA SER A 79 5.57 -5.13 -9.86
C SER A 79 5.75 -4.75 -11.34
N PRO A 80 6.11 -5.66 -12.29
CA PRO A 80 6.25 -5.30 -13.70
C PRO A 80 4.95 -4.82 -14.35
N GLY A 81 3.80 -5.40 -13.96
CA GLY A 81 2.50 -4.98 -14.48
C GLY A 81 2.09 -3.60 -13.97
N ILE A 82 2.40 -3.28 -12.71
CA ILE A 82 2.23 -1.92 -12.18
C ILE A 82 3.12 -0.93 -12.92
N SER A 83 4.34 -1.33 -13.30
CA SER A 83 5.23 -0.49 -14.12
C SER A 83 4.58 -0.13 -15.47
N LEU A 84 3.91 -1.08 -16.13
CA LEU A 84 3.17 -0.82 -17.37
C LEU A 84 1.94 0.07 -17.18
N MET A 85 1.34 0.07 -15.99
CA MET A 85 0.17 0.91 -15.68
C MET A 85 0.52 2.36 -15.32
N GLN A 86 1.79 2.73 -15.13
CA GLN A 86 2.16 4.02 -14.54
C GLN A 86 1.64 5.25 -15.29
N GLU A 87 1.63 5.21 -16.62
CA GLU A 87 1.03 6.29 -17.42
C GLU A 87 -0.48 6.40 -17.15
N GLY A 88 -1.20 5.27 -17.22
CA GLY A 88 -2.64 5.22 -16.93
C GLY A 88 -2.97 5.68 -15.49
N ILE A 89 -2.15 5.31 -14.51
CA ILE A 89 -2.29 5.76 -13.11
C ILE A 89 -2.13 7.28 -13.02
N SER A 90 -1.19 7.88 -13.75
CA SER A 90 -1.02 9.33 -13.78
C SER A 90 -2.25 10.04 -14.38
N TYR A 91 -2.86 9.45 -15.42
CA TYR A 91 -4.10 9.98 -16.02
C TYR A 91 -5.29 9.86 -15.05
N ILE A 92 -5.41 8.74 -14.34
CA ILE A 92 -6.43 8.52 -13.32
C ILE A 92 -6.31 9.57 -12.21
N ALA A 93 -5.10 9.81 -11.70
CA ALA A 93 -4.82 10.82 -10.69
C ALA A 93 -5.10 12.25 -11.20
N GLY A 94 -4.62 12.58 -12.41
CA GLY A 94 -4.84 13.88 -13.05
C GLY A 94 -6.30 14.18 -13.38
N SER A 95 -7.10 13.15 -13.63
CA SER A 95 -8.56 13.27 -13.83
C SER A 95 -9.37 13.18 -12.53
N GLU A 96 -8.71 13.06 -11.39
CA GLU A 96 -9.32 12.90 -10.07
C GLU A 96 -10.36 11.75 -10.03
N LEU A 97 -9.96 10.57 -10.50
CA LEU A 97 -10.83 9.39 -10.54
C LEU A 97 -10.57 8.47 -9.35
N PRO A 98 -11.63 7.98 -8.68
CA PRO A 98 -11.53 7.01 -7.61
C PRO A 98 -11.28 5.61 -8.17
N VAL A 99 -10.10 5.07 -7.93
CA VAL A 99 -9.70 3.72 -8.36
C VAL A 99 -8.97 3.02 -7.21
N VAL A 100 -9.22 1.74 -7.03
CA VAL A 100 -8.44 0.89 -6.13
C VAL A 100 -7.51 0.01 -6.93
N LEU A 101 -6.23 0.05 -6.58
CA LEU A 101 -5.16 -0.74 -7.15
C LEU A 101 -4.62 -1.68 -6.06
N VAL A 102 -4.36 -2.94 -6.39
CA VAL A 102 -3.61 -3.84 -5.51
C VAL A 102 -2.32 -4.24 -6.21
N ASN A 103 -1.19 -3.98 -5.58
CA ASN A 103 0.11 -4.47 -6.01
C ASN A 103 0.57 -5.57 -5.05
N ILE A 104 0.72 -6.78 -5.55
CA ILE A 104 1.37 -7.89 -4.85
C ILE A 104 2.81 -7.92 -5.34
N MET A 105 3.70 -7.29 -4.58
CA MET A 105 5.10 -7.09 -4.95
C MET A 105 5.87 -8.40 -5.08
N ARG A 106 6.75 -8.45 -6.07
CA ARG A 106 7.69 -9.54 -6.30
C ARG A 106 9.11 -9.02 -6.55
N GLY A 107 10.11 -9.93 -6.46
CA GLY A 107 11.52 -9.57 -6.62
C GLY A 107 11.84 -9.05 -8.02
N GLY A 108 12.49 -7.88 -8.08
CA GLY A 108 13.06 -7.24 -9.25
C GLY A 108 14.59 -7.09 -9.09
N PRO A 109 15.24 -6.27 -9.95
CA PRO A 109 14.68 -5.47 -11.06
C PRO A 109 14.41 -6.31 -12.34
N GLY A 110 13.78 -5.67 -13.33
CA GLY A 110 13.43 -6.27 -14.62
C GLY A 110 12.30 -7.30 -14.48
N LEU A 111 12.42 -8.43 -15.17
CA LEU A 111 11.46 -9.53 -15.05
C LEU A 111 11.51 -10.14 -13.64
N GLY A 112 12.71 -10.21 -13.07
CA GLY A 112 12.97 -10.64 -11.69
C GLY A 112 12.53 -12.05 -11.37
N GLY A 113 12.01 -12.24 -10.16
CA GLY A 113 11.46 -13.49 -9.66
C GLY A 113 10.01 -13.34 -9.22
N ILE A 114 9.40 -14.43 -8.75
CA ILE A 114 7.99 -14.44 -8.30
C ILE A 114 7.84 -14.43 -6.77
N LEU A 115 8.97 -14.45 -6.06
CA LEU A 115 9.00 -14.49 -4.61
C LEU A 115 8.80 -13.10 -3.99
N PRO A 116 8.41 -13.02 -2.71
CA PRO A 116 8.07 -11.77 -2.04
C PRO A 116 9.17 -10.71 -2.08
N SER A 117 8.78 -9.46 -2.20
CA SER A 117 9.68 -8.30 -2.18
C SER A 117 8.95 -7.06 -1.66
N GLN A 118 9.72 -6.04 -1.28
CA GLN A 118 9.23 -4.69 -0.97
C GLN A 118 9.93 -3.62 -1.86
N GLY A 119 10.39 -4.05 -3.04
CA GLY A 119 11.15 -3.21 -3.97
C GLY A 119 10.36 -2.13 -4.71
N ASP A 120 9.03 -2.11 -4.59
CA ASP A 120 8.17 -1.11 -5.26
C ASP A 120 7.75 0.05 -4.32
N TYR A 121 8.37 0.19 -3.17
CA TYR A 121 8.02 1.25 -2.22
C TYR A 121 8.12 2.64 -2.87
N PHE A 122 9.23 2.95 -3.54
CA PHE A 122 9.38 4.24 -4.24
C PHE A 122 8.37 4.40 -5.36
N GLN A 123 8.15 3.36 -6.18
CA GLN A 123 7.17 3.38 -7.25
C GLN A 123 5.78 3.73 -6.73
N ALA A 124 5.38 3.15 -5.58
CA ALA A 124 4.08 3.38 -4.98
C ALA A 124 3.96 4.76 -4.30
N THR A 125 5.01 5.21 -3.58
CA THR A 125 4.95 6.38 -2.70
C THR A 125 5.52 7.66 -3.31
N LYS A 126 6.51 7.54 -4.21
CA LYS A 126 7.16 8.70 -4.87
C LYS A 126 6.61 8.95 -6.28
N GLY A 127 5.82 8.01 -6.84
CA GLY A 127 5.27 8.05 -8.18
C GLY A 127 6.18 7.39 -9.21
N GLY A 128 5.58 6.70 -10.17
CA GLY A 128 6.27 6.03 -11.28
C GLY A 128 5.84 6.55 -12.65
N GLY A 129 4.73 7.30 -12.73
CA GLY A 129 4.30 8.04 -13.91
C GLY A 129 4.92 9.43 -13.98
N HIS A 130 4.22 10.37 -14.58
CA HIS A 130 4.68 11.76 -14.68
C HIS A 130 3.75 12.73 -13.96
N GLY A 131 4.29 13.89 -13.59
CA GLY A 131 3.59 14.96 -12.90
C GLY A 131 3.58 14.81 -11.38
N ASP A 132 3.02 15.81 -10.72
CA ASP A 132 3.02 15.94 -9.26
C ASP A 132 1.83 15.21 -8.62
N TYR A 133 1.72 13.90 -8.88
CA TYR A 133 0.65 13.10 -8.27
C TYR A 133 1.16 12.20 -7.14
N ARG A 134 0.23 11.80 -6.26
CA ARG A 134 0.45 10.82 -5.20
C ARG A 134 -0.72 9.84 -5.15
N LEU A 135 -0.41 8.60 -4.84
CA LEU A 135 -1.38 7.61 -4.40
C LEU A 135 -1.50 7.66 -2.88
N LEU A 136 -2.66 7.36 -2.33
CA LEU A 136 -2.74 6.93 -0.94
C LEU A 136 -2.34 5.46 -0.90
N VAL A 137 -1.33 5.10 -0.10
CA VAL A 137 -0.73 3.76 -0.10
C VAL A 137 -0.90 3.11 1.25
N LEU A 138 -1.54 1.93 1.27
CA LEU A 138 -1.86 1.15 2.47
C LEU A 138 -1.11 -0.19 2.42
N ALA A 139 -0.42 -0.55 3.50
CA ALA A 139 0.40 -1.76 3.59
C ALA A 139 -0.08 -2.70 4.71
N PRO A 140 -0.82 -3.77 4.38
CA PRO A 140 -1.27 -4.77 5.35
C PRO A 140 -0.14 -5.69 5.81
N TRP A 141 -0.25 -6.23 7.03
CA TRP A 141 0.63 -7.27 7.57
C TRP A 141 -0.05 -8.62 7.84
N SER A 142 -1.36 -8.68 7.64
CA SER A 142 -2.17 -9.89 7.80
C SER A 142 -3.28 -9.94 6.76
N VAL A 143 -3.87 -11.12 6.57
CA VAL A 143 -4.97 -11.31 5.61
C VAL A 143 -6.23 -10.56 6.05
N GLN A 144 -6.52 -10.52 7.36
CA GLN A 144 -7.64 -9.73 7.88
C GLN A 144 -7.44 -8.24 7.61
N GLU A 145 -6.24 -7.72 7.90
CA GLU A 145 -5.94 -6.31 7.65
C GLU A 145 -5.98 -5.97 6.16
N ALA A 146 -5.53 -6.88 5.28
CA ALA A 146 -5.64 -6.70 3.83
C ALA A 146 -7.10 -6.57 3.40
N ALA A 147 -7.99 -7.41 3.93
CA ALA A 147 -9.42 -7.33 3.66
C ALA A 147 -10.05 -6.03 4.20
N ASP A 148 -9.67 -5.58 5.38
CA ASP A 148 -10.17 -4.33 5.97
C ASP A 148 -9.67 -3.12 5.18
N LEU A 149 -8.37 -3.07 4.86
CA LEU A 149 -7.75 -1.97 4.10
C LEU A 149 -8.25 -1.87 2.67
N VAL A 150 -8.56 -2.98 2.00
CA VAL A 150 -9.18 -2.95 0.67
C VAL A 150 -10.56 -2.29 0.73
N GLN A 151 -11.37 -2.61 1.73
CA GLN A 151 -12.67 -1.97 1.89
C GLN A 151 -12.52 -0.46 2.18
N ASP A 152 -11.57 -0.09 3.04
CA ASP A 152 -11.27 1.32 3.33
C ASP A 152 -10.73 2.05 2.10
N ALA A 153 -9.92 1.38 1.27
CA ALA A 153 -9.36 1.94 0.04
C ALA A 153 -10.45 2.46 -0.92
N PHE A 154 -11.58 1.75 -1.06
CA PHE A 154 -12.70 2.22 -1.87
C PHE A 154 -13.36 3.47 -1.29
N ASP A 155 -13.53 3.53 0.01
CA ASP A 155 -14.13 4.70 0.66
C ASP A 155 -13.21 5.93 0.58
N LEU A 156 -11.91 5.71 0.78
CA LEU A 156 -10.88 6.75 0.64
C LEU A 156 -10.75 7.23 -0.81
N ALA A 157 -10.79 6.31 -1.78
CA ALA A 157 -10.75 6.66 -3.19
C ALA A 157 -11.95 7.52 -3.58
N ASP A 158 -13.16 7.14 -3.17
CA ASP A 158 -14.38 7.92 -3.43
C ASP A 158 -14.35 9.29 -2.73
N TYR A 159 -13.88 9.33 -1.47
CA TYR A 159 -13.84 10.56 -0.67
C TYR A 159 -12.87 11.59 -1.23
N TYR A 160 -11.64 11.16 -1.55
CA TYR A 160 -10.59 12.05 -2.08
C TYR A 160 -10.64 12.21 -3.60
N ARG A 161 -11.43 11.40 -4.32
CA ARG A 161 -11.36 11.31 -5.78
C ARG A 161 -9.91 11.12 -6.23
N ASN A 162 -9.29 10.05 -5.75
CA ASN A 162 -7.89 9.77 -5.94
C ASN A 162 -7.65 8.26 -6.03
N PRO A 163 -6.71 7.78 -6.84
CA PRO A 163 -6.33 6.38 -6.78
C PRO A 163 -5.71 6.03 -5.42
N VAL A 164 -6.11 4.86 -4.88
CA VAL A 164 -5.59 4.29 -3.64
C VAL A 164 -4.96 2.94 -3.96
N MET A 165 -3.76 2.70 -3.45
CA MET A 165 -3.05 1.44 -3.62
C MET A 165 -2.98 0.67 -2.31
N VAL A 166 -3.36 -0.61 -2.35
CA VAL A 166 -3.00 -1.58 -1.30
C VAL A 166 -1.75 -2.31 -1.77
N LEU A 167 -0.69 -2.15 -1.00
CA LEU A 167 0.67 -2.63 -1.33
C LEU A 167 1.01 -3.81 -0.42
N GLY A 168 0.89 -5.02 -0.95
CA GLY A 168 1.27 -6.26 -0.29
C GLY A 168 2.46 -6.92 -0.97
N ASP A 169 2.91 -8.01 -0.41
CA ASP A 169 3.90 -8.89 -1.01
C ASP A 169 3.32 -10.29 -1.26
N GLY A 170 4.09 -11.17 -1.89
CA GLY A 170 3.65 -12.52 -2.23
C GLY A 170 3.24 -13.37 -1.01
N LEU A 171 3.74 -13.07 0.20
CA LEU A 171 3.33 -13.78 1.41
C LEU A 171 1.87 -13.42 1.77
N ILE A 172 1.53 -12.13 1.77
CA ILE A 172 0.15 -11.68 2.02
C ILE A 172 -0.83 -12.36 1.04
N GLY A 173 -0.47 -12.44 -0.24
CA GLY A 173 -1.34 -13.06 -1.25
C GLY A 173 -1.59 -14.55 -1.01
N GLN A 174 -0.58 -15.28 -0.54
CA GLN A 174 -0.60 -16.76 -0.43
C GLN A 174 -0.96 -17.28 0.96
N MET A 175 -0.75 -16.50 2.01
CA MET A 175 -1.11 -16.92 3.38
C MET A 175 -2.60 -17.22 3.50
N MET A 176 -2.92 -18.23 4.32
CA MET A 176 -4.29 -18.54 4.70
C MET A 176 -4.54 -18.18 6.15
N GLU A 177 -5.52 -17.34 6.39
CA GLU A 177 -5.93 -16.92 7.73
C GLU A 177 -7.46 -16.90 7.87
N PRO A 178 -7.99 -16.99 9.12
CA PRO A 178 -9.42 -16.79 9.36
C PRO A 178 -9.77 -15.30 9.20
N VAL A 179 -10.66 -15.01 8.24
CA VAL A 179 -11.12 -13.65 7.89
C VAL A 179 -12.58 -13.49 8.28
N GLU A 180 -12.91 -12.34 8.85
CA GLU A 180 -14.27 -11.93 9.17
C GLU A 180 -14.64 -10.65 8.40
N PHE A 181 -15.77 -10.68 7.68
CA PHE A 181 -16.37 -9.50 7.06
C PHE A 181 -17.54 -9.03 7.89
N LYS A 182 -17.47 -7.84 8.46
CA LYS A 182 -18.55 -7.27 9.28
C LYS A 182 -19.76 -6.92 8.41
N ALA A 183 -20.94 -7.42 8.79
CA ALA A 183 -22.17 -7.19 8.02
C ALA A 183 -22.65 -5.72 8.07
N ASP A 184 -22.35 -5.06 9.17
CA ASP A 184 -22.76 -3.68 9.49
C ASP A 184 -21.60 -2.69 9.33
N ARG A 185 -20.57 -3.02 8.51
CA ARG A 185 -19.46 -2.13 8.25
C ARG A 185 -19.98 -0.81 7.68
N LYS A 186 -19.62 0.28 8.35
CA LYS A 186 -19.85 1.63 7.85
C LYS A 186 -18.64 2.09 7.05
N PRO A 187 -18.83 2.93 6.02
CA PRO A 187 -17.71 3.56 5.33
C PRO A 187 -16.80 4.30 6.32
N CYS A 188 -15.48 4.22 6.11
CA CYS A 188 -14.51 4.90 6.97
C CYS A 188 -14.49 6.43 6.77
N LYS A 189 -15.08 6.91 5.65
CA LYS A 189 -15.28 8.33 5.33
C LYS A 189 -16.71 8.56 4.83
N PRO A 190 -17.25 9.77 4.93
CA PRO A 190 -18.50 10.16 4.28
C PRO A 190 -18.33 9.98 2.75
N LEU A 191 -19.28 9.31 2.10
CA LEU A 191 -19.23 9.11 0.65
C LEU A 191 -19.92 10.28 -0.06
N PRO A 192 -19.18 11.12 -0.80
CA PRO A 192 -19.77 12.22 -1.54
C PRO A 192 -20.56 11.72 -2.77
N PRO A 193 -21.62 12.43 -3.18
CA PRO A 193 -22.31 12.08 -4.41
C PRO A 193 -21.40 12.28 -5.62
N LYS A 194 -21.42 11.32 -6.55
CA LYS A 194 -20.56 11.31 -7.75
C LYS A 194 -21.14 12.20 -8.87
N THR A 195 -21.33 13.48 -8.58
CA THR A 195 -21.93 14.46 -9.52
C THR A 195 -21.08 14.69 -10.76
N TRP A 196 -19.81 14.39 -10.71
CA TRP A 196 -18.83 14.46 -11.78
C TRP A 196 -18.90 13.30 -12.78
N ALA A 197 -19.60 12.20 -12.45
CA ALA A 197 -19.62 10.98 -13.26
C ALA A 197 -20.32 11.17 -14.61
N THR A 198 -19.80 10.49 -15.65
CA THR A 198 -20.32 10.54 -17.03
C THR A 198 -21.49 9.58 -17.24
N THR A 199 -22.57 9.74 -16.46
CA THR A 199 -23.75 8.87 -16.47
C THR A 199 -24.82 9.25 -17.49
N GLY A 200 -24.45 10.00 -18.51
CA GLY A 200 -25.35 10.62 -19.48
C GLY A 200 -25.78 12.04 -19.08
N TRP A 201 -26.40 12.75 -20.01
CA TRP A 201 -26.83 14.12 -19.83
C TRP A 201 -28.26 14.32 -20.34
N LYS A 202 -29.12 14.86 -19.51
CA LYS A 202 -30.55 15.11 -19.80
C LYS A 202 -30.88 16.60 -19.80
N GLY A 203 -29.92 17.50 -19.71
CA GLY A 203 -30.12 18.94 -19.61
C GLY A 203 -30.38 19.46 -18.21
N ASP A 204 -30.36 18.61 -17.19
CA ASP A 204 -30.65 18.90 -15.79
C ASP A 204 -29.43 19.36 -14.97
N ARG A 205 -28.24 19.25 -15.56
CA ARG A 205 -26.95 19.64 -14.95
C ARG A 205 -25.93 20.02 -16.02
N PRO A 206 -24.80 20.66 -15.69
CA PRO A 206 -23.67 20.78 -16.60
C PRO A 206 -23.18 19.42 -17.07
N ARG A 207 -22.64 19.34 -18.29
CA ARG A 207 -22.02 18.10 -18.79
C ARG A 207 -20.83 17.74 -17.93
N ALA A 208 -20.75 16.46 -17.52
CA ALA A 208 -19.57 15.94 -16.87
C ALA A 208 -18.45 15.77 -17.90
N ILE A 209 -17.27 16.25 -17.57
CA ILE A 209 -16.06 16.14 -18.41
C ILE A 209 -14.98 15.48 -17.55
N ILE A 210 -14.47 14.34 -18.01
CA ILE A 210 -13.32 13.65 -17.42
C ILE A 210 -12.13 13.91 -18.34
N ASN A 211 -11.15 14.62 -17.84
CA ASN A 211 -10.00 15.07 -18.63
C ASN A 211 -8.75 15.27 -17.74
N SER A 212 -7.60 14.94 -18.29
CA SER A 212 -6.28 15.25 -17.71
C SER A 212 -5.39 16.06 -18.65
N LEU A 213 -5.94 16.48 -19.83
CA LEU A 213 -5.22 17.31 -20.78
C LEU A 213 -5.63 18.78 -20.62
N PHE A 214 -4.69 19.61 -20.23
CA PHE A 214 -4.85 21.06 -20.11
C PHE A 214 -3.74 21.74 -20.91
N LEU A 215 -4.09 22.35 -22.04
CA LEU A 215 -3.11 23.01 -22.92
C LEU A 215 -2.73 24.41 -22.43
N ASP A 216 -3.61 25.06 -21.68
CA ASP A 216 -3.33 26.34 -21.04
C ASP A 216 -2.57 26.10 -19.73
N PRO A 217 -1.33 26.64 -19.60
CA PRO A 217 -0.49 26.40 -18.42
C PRO A 217 -1.09 26.98 -17.12
N GLU A 218 -1.82 28.08 -17.18
CA GLU A 218 -2.46 28.65 -15.99
C GLU A 218 -3.63 27.77 -15.50
N VAL A 219 -4.34 27.14 -16.42
CA VAL A 219 -5.41 26.20 -16.09
C VAL A 219 -4.83 24.93 -15.46
N LEU A 220 -3.73 24.40 -16.03
CA LEU A 220 -3.04 23.24 -15.49
C LEU A 220 -2.46 23.54 -14.10
N GLU A 221 -1.85 24.70 -13.89
CA GLU A 221 -1.34 25.11 -12.59
C GLU A 221 -2.43 25.18 -11.52
N ARG A 222 -3.58 25.79 -11.83
CA ARG A 222 -4.72 25.83 -10.89
C ARG A 222 -5.23 24.43 -10.55
N HIS A 223 -5.29 23.53 -11.54
CA HIS A 223 -5.67 22.13 -11.31
C HIS A 223 -4.66 21.41 -10.41
N ASN A 224 -3.36 21.56 -10.66
CA ASN A 224 -2.32 20.97 -9.82
C ASN A 224 -2.34 21.51 -8.38
N ARG A 225 -2.66 22.78 -8.17
CA ARG A 225 -2.88 23.32 -6.81
C ARG A 225 -4.05 22.67 -6.09
N THR A 226 -5.14 22.37 -6.81
CA THR A 226 -6.28 21.62 -6.23
C THR A 226 -5.86 20.20 -5.84
N ILE A 227 -5.09 19.52 -6.69
CA ILE A 227 -4.55 18.20 -6.40
C ILE A 227 -3.58 18.25 -5.21
N ALA A 228 -2.69 19.23 -5.15
CA ALA A 228 -1.75 19.41 -4.04
C ALA A 228 -2.47 19.61 -2.69
N ALA A 229 -3.49 20.48 -2.65
CA ALA A 229 -4.30 20.69 -1.44
C ALA A 229 -4.98 19.41 -0.96
N LYS A 230 -5.39 18.54 -1.87
CA LYS A 230 -5.91 17.20 -1.55
C LYS A 230 -4.86 16.32 -0.86
N TYR A 231 -3.61 16.35 -1.32
CA TYR A 231 -2.53 15.59 -0.70
C TYR A 231 -2.14 16.13 0.68
N GLU A 232 -2.19 17.44 0.87
CA GLU A 232 -2.02 18.06 2.19
C GLU A 232 -3.11 17.58 3.17
N ALA A 233 -4.37 17.50 2.70
CA ALA A 233 -5.45 16.95 3.50
C ALA A 233 -5.21 15.46 3.84
N MET A 234 -4.76 14.64 2.89
CA MET A 234 -4.39 13.25 3.15
C MET A 234 -3.25 13.13 4.17
N GLN A 235 -2.22 13.97 4.06
CA GLN A 235 -1.08 13.98 5.01
C GLN A 235 -1.52 14.33 6.43
N ARG A 236 -2.52 15.16 6.58
CA ARG A 236 -3.07 15.54 7.90
C ARG A 236 -3.99 14.46 8.46
N ASP A 237 -4.84 13.84 7.62
CA ASP A 237 -6.03 13.13 8.08
C ASP A 237 -5.92 11.60 7.93
N GLU A 238 -4.95 11.07 7.13
CA GLU A 238 -4.91 9.65 6.78
C GLU A 238 -3.64 8.92 7.24
N VAL A 239 -2.84 9.53 8.08
CA VAL A 239 -1.70 8.83 8.68
C VAL A 239 -2.19 7.72 9.59
N ARG A 240 -1.83 6.47 9.23
CA ARG A 240 -2.14 5.27 10.02
C ARG A 240 -0.86 4.55 10.40
N VAL A 241 -0.72 4.24 11.68
CA VAL A 241 0.47 3.61 12.24
C VAL A 241 0.08 2.73 13.43
N THR A 242 0.78 1.65 13.65
CA THR A 242 0.73 0.90 14.90
C THR A 242 2.11 0.85 15.54
N THR A 243 2.13 0.76 16.87
CA THR A 243 3.36 0.65 17.66
C THR A 243 3.32 -0.63 18.49
N TYR A 244 4.49 -1.17 18.77
CA TYR A 244 4.67 -2.35 19.62
C TYR A 244 5.81 -2.07 20.59
N GLY A 245 5.58 -2.33 21.90
CA GLY A 245 6.60 -2.15 22.92
C GLY A 245 6.98 -0.71 23.26
N THR A 246 6.27 0.29 22.72
CA THR A 246 6.56 1.72 22.96
C THR A 246 6.09 2.25 24.32
N GLU A 247 5.32 1.48 25.09
CA GLU A 247 4.82 1.86 26.42
C GLU A 247 5.89 1.82 27.49
N LYS A 248 6.96 1.07 27.26
CA LYS A 248 8.10 0.87 28.17
C LYS A 248 9.34 1.58 27.63
N PRO A 249 10.39 1.81 28.46
CA PRO A 249 11.70 2.20 27.94
C PRO A 249 12.27 1.13 26.99
N TYR A 250 12.93 1.55 25.95
CA TYR A 250 13.58 0.68 24.96
C TYR A 250 14.91 1.28 24.49
N ASP A 251 15.85 0.42 24.09
CA ASP A 251 17.16 0.84 23.59
C ASP A 251 17.16 1.02 22.07
N VAL A 252 16.44 0.15 21.35
CA VAL A 252 16.41 0.12 19.90
C VAL A 252 14.98 0.30 19.42
N LEU A 253 14.80 1.18 18.44
CA LEU A 253 13.56 1.30 17.67
C LEU A 253 13.70 0.53 16.35
N VAL A 254 12.77 -0.37 16.09
CA VAL A 254 12.61 -1.03 14.80
C VAL A 254 11.55 -0.30 13.98
N VAL A 255 11.82 -0.08 12.69
CA VAL A 255 10.80 0.41 11.73
C VAL A 255 10.69 -0.59 10.59
N ALA A 256 9.49 -1.10 10.36
CA ALA A 256 9.19 -2.06 9.29
C ALA A 256 7.71 -2.01 8.93
N TYR A 257 7.34 -2.45 7.73
CA TYR A 257 5.95 -2.54 7.29
C TYR A 257 5.62 -3.93 6.70
N GLY A 258 4.34 -4.17 6.47
CA GLY A 258 3.87 -5.40 5.83
C GLY A 258 4.30 -6.66 6.58
N THR A 259 4.59 -7.72 5.84
CA THR A 259 4.97 -9.03 6.40
C THR A 259 6.29 -8.99 7.17
N VAL A 260 7.22 -8.11 6.81
CA VAL A 260 8.47 -7.94 7.57
C VAL A 260 8.17 -7.52 8.99
N ALA A 261 7.31 -6.53 9.22
CA ALA A 261 6.93 -6.11 10.56
C ALA A 261 6.32 -7.25 11.38
N ARG A 262 5.57 -8.15 10.72
CA ARG A 262 5.01 -9.33 11.38
C ARG A 262 6.07 -10.33 11.83
N VAL A 263 7.07 -10.60 11.00
CA VAL A 263 8.20 -11.48 11.37
C VAL A 263 8.96 -10.92 12.56
N LEU A 264 9.14 -9.61 12.59
CA LEU A 264 9.91 -8.93 13.66
C LEU A 264 9.24 -9.00 15.03
N THR A 265 7.92 -9.23 15.14
CA THR A 265 7.27 -9.39 16.44
C THR A 265 7.87 -10.57 17.23
N THR A 266 8.14 -11.70 16.56
CA THR A 266 8.79 -12.86 17.18
C THR A 266 10.21 -12.52 17.65
N ALA A 267 11.00 -11.87 16.79
CA ALA A 267 12.36 -11.46 17.16
C ALA A 267 12.39 -10.50 18.37
N ILE A 268 11.42 -9.58 18.46
CA ILE A 268 11.30 -8.64 19.57
C ILE A 268 10.92 -9.38 20.87
N GLU A 269 10.04 -10.37 20.80
CA GLU A 269 9.65 -11.19 21.96
C GLU A 269 10.82 -12.03 22.47
N ASP A 270 11.60 -12.63 21.57
CA ASP A 270 12.80 -13.41 21.92
C ASP A 270 13.86 -12.51 22.58
N LEU A 271 14.12 -11.32 22.04
CA LEU A 271 15.07 -10.35 22.61
C LEU A 271 14.63 -9.83 23.99
N ALA A 272 13.33 -9.67 24.20
CA ALA A 272 12.80 -9.28 25.51
C ALA A 272 13.10 -10.32 26.58
N ALA A 273 13.10 -11.61 26.23
CA ALA A 273 13.52 -12.70 27.14
C ALA A 273 15.01 -12.64 27.49
N GLU A 274 15.84 -12.04 26.65
CA GLU A 274 17.27 -11.78 26.87
C GLU A 274 17.53 -10.47 27.66
N GLY A 275 16.49 -9.70 27.98
CA GLY A 275 16.60 -8.39 28.65
C GLY A 275 16.95 -7.24 27.70
N ILE A 276 16.85 -7.43 26.37
CA ILE A 276 17.02 -6.38 25.37
C ILE A 276 15.64 -5.80 25.04
N HIS A 277 15.43 -4.53 25.34
CA HIS A 277 14.15 -3.87 25.13
C HIS A 277 14.11 -3.19 23.77
N VAL A 278 13.19 -3.63 22.94
CA VAL A 278 12.99 -3.18 21.55
C VAL A 278 11.57 -2.71 21.37
N ALA A 279 11.41 -1.56 20.76
CA ALA A 279 10.10 -1.08 20.29
C ALA A 279 10.02 -1.15 18.77
N MET A 280 8.82 -1.20 18.23
CA MET A 280 8.58 -1.13 16.78
C MET A 280 7.53 -0.08 16.46
N VAL A 281 7.81 0.70 15.42
CA VAL A 281 6.81 1.51 14.69
C VAL A 281 6.54 0.84 13.34
N ARG A 282 5.28 0.50 13.10
CA ARG A 282 4.82 -0.10 11.85
C ARG A 282 3.93 0.87 11.11
N PRO A 283 4.40 1.51 10.03
CA PRO A 283 3.55 2.22 9.09
C PRO A 283 2.47 1.31 8.51
N ILE A 284 1.21 1.76 8.54
CA ILE A 284 0.09 1.16 7.79
C ILE A 284 -0.11 1.97 6.52
N THR A 285 -0.05 3.31 6.60
CA THR A 285 0.08 4.18 5.43
C THR A 285 1.56 4.38 5.12
N LEU A 286 1.92 4.14 3.84
CA LEU A 286 3.26 4.45 3.32
C LEU A 286 3.27 5.82 2.62
N PHE A 287 2.15 6.22 2.07
CA PHE A 287 1.83 7.62 1.78
C PHE A 287 0.38 7.90 2.20
N PRO A 288 0.16 8.88 3.09
CA PRO A 288 1.17 9.70 3.78
C PRO A 288 2.01 8.87 4.77
N TYR A 289 3.30 9.21 4.86
CA TYR A 289 4.23 8.55 5.79
C TYR A 289 4.03 9.06 7.23
N PRO A 290 4.09 8.20 8.27
CA PRO A 290 3.87 8.58 9.66
C PRO A 290 5.11 9.26 10.30
N THR A 291 5.61 10.32 9.67
CA THR A 291 6.85 11.03 10.05
C THR A 291 6.89 11.41 11.53
N GLN A 292 5.79 11.96 12.07
CA GLN A 292 5.76 12.41 13.46
C GLN A 292 5.82 11.24 14.46
N ALA A 293 5.15 10.12 14.14
CA ALA A 293 5.18 8.93 15.00
C ALA A 293 6.58 8.29 15.01
N VAL A 294 7.22 8.19 13.85
CA VAL A 294 8.60 7.68 13.74
C VAL A 294 9.56 8.60 14.49
N LYS A 295 9.47 9.92 14.29
CA LYS A 295 10.31 10.91 14.98
C LYS A 295 10.18 10.80 16.50
N ALA A 296 8.96 10.84 17.01
CA ALA A 296 8.70 10.79 18.46
C ALA A 296 9.17 9.47 19.11
N ALA A 297 9.06 8.34 18.38
CA ALA A 297 9.59 7.08 18.85
C ALA A 297 11.13 7.04 18.80
N ALA A 298 11.74 7.56 17.72
CA ALA A 298 13.19 7.60 17.57
C ALA A 298 13.89 8.43 18.65
N GLU A 299 13.30 9.54 19.09
CA GLU A 299 13.84 10.40 20.16
C GLU A 299 13.97 9.69 21.53
N ARG A 300 13.32 8.53 21.69
CA ARG A 300 13.35 7.71 22.89
C ARG A 300 14.29 6.50 22.80
N ALA A 301 14.87 6.26 21.63
CA ALA A 301 15.77 5.16 21.36
C ALA A 301 17.24 5.64 21.30
N ARG A 302 18.17 4.72 21.51
CA ARG A 302 19.61 4.96 21.28
C ARG A 302 19.98 4.84 19.79
N ALA A 303 19.25 4.01 19.07
CA ALA A 303 19.38 3.83 17.62
C ALA A 303 18.07 3.34 17.01
N VAL A 304 17.94 3.53 15.70
CA VAL A 304 16.87 3.00 14.87
C VAL A 304 17.45 1.95 13.92
N ILE A 305 16.75 0.85 13.70
CA ILE A 305 17.05 -0.10 12.63
C ILE A 305 15.83 -0.33 11.76
N VAL A 306 16.01 -0.24 10.44
CA VAL A 306 14.97 -0.43 9.44
C VAL A 306 15.15 -1.76 8.75
N PHE A 307 14.07 -2.54 8.64
CA PHE A 307 14.06 -3.82 7.95
C PHE A 307 13.14 -3.77 6.73
N GLU A 308 13.66 -4.22 5.58
CA GLU A 308 12.92 -4.27 4.33
C GLU A 308 13.31 -5.48 3.46
N LEU A 309 12.37 -5.94 2.61
CA LEU A 309 12.69 -6.86 1.52
C LEU A 309 13.09 -6.06 0.26
N SER A 310 14.10 -5.21 0.41
CA SER A 310 14.63 -4.32 -0.62
C SER A 310 16.09 -3.96 -0.34
N THR A 311 16.69 -3.15 -1.20
CA THR A 311 18.03 -2.56 -0.98
C THR A 311 18.01 -1.27 -0.15
N GLY A 312 16.86 -0.91 0.41
CA GLY A 312 16.64 0.28 1.22
C GLY A 312 15.89 1.37 0.44
N GLN A 313 14.58 1.46 0.70
CA GLN A 313 13.72 2.49 0.13
C GLN A 313 12.97 3.23 1.24
N MET A 314 12.23 2.55 2.10
CA MET A 314 11.56 3.20 3.24
C MET A 314 12.57 3.81 4.22
N VAL A 315 13.76 3.25 4.34
CA VAL A 315 14.82 3.79 5.20
C VAL A 315 15.15 5.25 4.90
N GLU A 316 14.95 5.72 3.66
CA GLU A 316 15.13 7.14 3.33
C GLU A 316 14.06 8.02 4.02
N ASP A 317 12.80 7.60 4.03
CA ASP A 317 11.73 8.31 4.74
C ASP A 317 11.93 8.25 6.27
N VAL A 318 12.48 7.14 6.80
CA VAL A 318 12.87 7.03 8.20
C VAL A 318 13.99 8.04 8.53
N ARG A 319 15.04 8.09 7.71
CA ARG A 319 16.14 9.07 7.89
C ARG A 319 15.66 10.51 7.86
N LEU A 320 14.74 10.82 6.93
CA LEU A 320 14.09 12.15 6.87
C LEU A 320 13.28 12.44 8.14
N ALA A 321 12.55 11.45 8.68
CA ALA A 321 11.77 11.61 9.89
C ALA A 321 12.63 11.78 11.14
N VAL A 322 13.76 11.05 11.23
CA VAL A 322 14.68 11.07 12.37
C VAL A 322 15.55 12.33 12.40
N GLU A 323 15.80 12.95 11.24
CA GLU A 323 16.59 14.21 11.11
C GLU A 323 18.00 14.12 11.72
N GLY A 324 18.63 12.94 11.70
CA GLY A 324 19.98 12.73 12.24
C GLY A 324 20.11 12.76 13.77
N ARG A 325 18.99 12.73 14.51
CA ARG A 325 18.98 12.81 16.00
C ARG A 325 19.55 11.57 16.68
N VAL A 326 19.36 10.42 16.04
CA VAL A 326 19.93 9.13 16.47
C VAL A 326 20.43 8.37 15.23
N PRO A 327 21.37 7.44 15.36
CA PRO A 327 21.82 6.60 14.25
C PRO A 327 20.66 5.80 13.66
N VAL A 328 20.63 5.70 12.31
CA VAL A 328 19.65 4.91 11.57
C VAL A 328 20.38 3.84 10.77
N HIS A 329 20.26 2.62 11.23
CA HIS A 329 20.80 1.40 10.61
C HIS A 329 19.79 0.83 9.60
N PHE A 330 20.29 0.01 8.70
CA PHE A 330 19.48 -0.67 7.71
C PHE A 330 19.86 -2.14 7.60
N HIS A 331 18.84 -3.00 7.47
CA HIS A 331 19.03 -4.39 7.08
C HIS A 331 17.98 -4.79 6.06
N GLY A 332 18.42 -5.31 4.90
CA GLY A 332 17.55 -5.69 3.80
C GLY A 332 17.90 -7.03 3.16
N ARG A 333 16.87 -7.70 2.64
CA ARG A 333 17.00 -8.87 1.77
C ARG A 333 16.36 -8.56 0.42
N GLN A 334 16.90 -9.15 -0.64
CA GLN A 334 16.49 -8.90 -2.02
C GLN A 334 16.22 -10.23 -2.75
N GLY A 335 15.66 -10.14 -3.98
CA GLY A 335 15.51 -11.28 -4.90
C GLY A 335 14.58 -12.39 -4.40
N GLY A 336 13.72 -12.10 -3.43
CA GLY A 336 12.80 -13.08 -2.86
C GLY A 336 13.31 -13.79 -1.60
N MET A 337 14.50 -13.42 -1.10
CA MET A 337 14.99 -13.88 0.21
C MET A 337 14.21 -13.21 1.32
N LEU A 338 13.86 -13.99 2.34
CA LEU A 338 13.10 -13.51 3.49
C LEU A 338 14.04 -13.24 4.67
N ILE A 339 13.64 -12.29 5.51
CA ILE A 339 14.27 -12.05 6.82
C ILE A 339 13.64 -13.04 7.81
N THR A 340 14.47 -13.80 8.52
CA THR A 340 13.99 -14.70 9.59
C THR A 340 13.98 -14.00 10.95
N PRO A 341 13.20 -14.49 11.94
CA PRO A 341 13.23 -13.94 13.30
C PRO A 341 14.63 -13.98 13.92
N GLU A 342 15.38 -15.07 13.70
CA GLU A 342 16.74 -15.28 14.21
C GLU A 342 17.71 -14.26 13.62
N GLU A 343 17.67 -14.07 12.29
CA GLU A 343 18.48 -13.07 11.58
C GLU A 343 18.17 -11.66 12.09
N ALA A 344 16.89 -11.33 12.24
CA ALA A 344 16.45 -10.05 12.75
C ALA A 344 16.92 -9.81 14.20
N ALA A 345 16.77 -10.83 15.07
CA ALA A 345 17.23 -10.75 16.45
C ALA A 345 18.75 -10.54 16.54
N GLU A 346 19.55 -11.22 15.70
CA GLU A 346 20.99 -11.02 15.62
C GLU A 346 21.36 -9.58 15.25
N ARG A 347 20.71 -9.01 14.23
CA ARG A 347 20.96 -7.63 13.79
C ARG A 347 20.55 -6.61 14.83
N ILE A 348 19.39 -6.77 15.45
CA ILE A 348 18.94 -5.88 16.53
C ILE A 348 19.89 -5.95 17.73
N ARG A 349 20.34 -7.15 18.11
CA ARG A 349 21.29 -7.35 19.20
C ARG A 349 22.63 -6.65 18.94
N ALA A 350 23.13 -6.69 17.69
CA ALA A 350 24.34 -5.99 17.30
C ALA A 350 24.18 -4.46 17.43
N VAL A 351 23.06 -3.90 16.96
CA VAL A 351 22.75 -2.46 17.10
C VAL A 351 22.59 -2.07 18.58
N ALA A 352 21.93 -2.89 19.41
CA ALA A 352 21.79 -2.60 20.84
C ALA A 352 23.14 -2.51 21.57
N ARG A 353 24.10 -3.34 21.17
CA ARG A 353 25.46 -3.34 21.74
C ARG A 353 26.33 -2.18 21.24
N HIS A 354 26.20 -1.85 19.98
CA HIS A 354 27.02 -0.85 19.28
C HIS A 354 26.17 0.13 18.45
N PRO A 355 25.39 1.01 19.10
CA PRO A 355 24.42 1.87 18.40
C PRO A 355 25.07 2.84 17.40
N GLU A 356 26.34 3.23 17.60
CA GLU A 356 27.05 4.17 16.72
C GLU A 356 27.76 3.51 15.52
N HIS A 357 27.81 2.17 15.47
CA HIS A 357 28.53 1.44 14.42
C HIS A 357 27.54 0.72 13.52
N GLU A 358 27.65 0.92 12.19
CA GLU A 358 26.93 0.05 11.25
C GLU A 358 27.41 -1.40 11.47
N PRO A 359 26.49 -2.35 11.71
CA PRO A 359 26.87 -3.75 11.80
C PRO A 359 27.51 -4.15 10.46
N GLU A 360 28.72 -4.72 10.50
CA GLU A 360 29.37 -5.26 9.30
C GLU A 360 28.39 -6.20 8.57
N VAL A 361 28.14 -5.90 7.30
CA VAL A 361 27.34 -6.77 6.44
C VAL A 361 28.19 -8.00 6.16
N ALA A 362 27.96 -9.09 6.88
CA ALA A 362 28.45 -10.37 6.46
C ALA A 362 27.74 -10.71 5.14
N HIS A 363 28.40 -10.46 4.02
CA HIS A 363 28.00 -10.96 2.72
C HIS A 363 28.21 -12.49 2.75
N ALA A 364 27.13 -13.26 2.99
CA ALA A 364 27.11 -14.71 2.79
C ALA A 364 26.57 -15.02 1.39
#